data_db072eedcb2b126655f93ff976bc2adf
#
_entry.id   db072eedcb2b126655f93ff976bc2adf
#
_cell.length_a   1.000
_cell.length_b   1.000
_cell.length_c   1.000
_cell.angle_alpha   90.00
_cell.angle_beta   90.00
_cell.angle_gamma   90.00
#
_symmetry.space_group_name_H-M   'P 1'
#
loop_
_entity.id
_entity.type
_entity.pdbx_description
1 polymer ?
#
loop_
_entity_poly.entity_id
_entity_poly.type
_entity_poly.pdbx_seq_one_letter_code
_entity_poly.pdbx_strand_id
1 'polypeptide(L)'
;LLAVEYQTHEASIHMDKALGKGPLVHDEIGTNLCYDWEIGDEAEVDKVFAGAAHVTEIDIVNNRLIPNAMEPRAAVGEYDTSDDRYTLYTTSQNPHVIRLLMGAFVLSIPEHKLRVVAPDVGGGFGSKIYHYAEEAIVTWAAPKVGRPIKWTAERSESFISDAHGRDHISHAKMAMDKDGKFLALKVSTKANMGAYLSTFAPCVPTYLYATLLAGVYTT
;
A
#
# COMPACT_ATOMS: atom_id res chain seq x y z
N LEU A 1 -7.35 30.55 -10.47
CA LEU A 1 -6.17 29.65 -10.48
C LEU A 1 -5.41 29.89 -9.18
N LEU A 2 -5.10 28.81 -8.46
CA LEU A 2 -4.20 28.84 -7.31
C LEU A 2 -2.77 28.64 -7.82
N ALA A 3 -1.84 29.51 -7.41
CA ALA A 3 -0.41 29.32 -7.56
C ALA A 3 0.12 28.72 -6.25
N VAL A 4 0.91 27.66 -6.35
CA VAL A 4 1.53 27.00 -5.21
C VAL A 4 3.04 27.09 -5.37
N GLU A 5 3.71 27.62 -4.36
CA GLU A 5 5.16 27.64 -4.27
C GLU A 5 5.62 26.53 -3.31
N TYR A 6 6.60 25.74 -3.74
CA TYR A 6 7.14 24.64 -2.95
C TYR A 6 8.56 24.92 -2.51
N GLN A 7 8.83 24.73 -1.21
CA GLN A 7 10.19 24.59 -0.72
C GLN A 7 10.57 23.13 -0.81
N THR A 8 11.51 22.79 -1.68
CA THR A 8 11.97 21.41 -1.87
C THR A 8 12.95 20.99 -0.78
N HIS A 9 12.83 19.76 -0.30
CA HIS A 9 13.75 19.11 0.61
C HIS A 9 14.47 17.97 -0.10
N GLU A 10 15.55 17.46 0.50
CA GLU A 10 16.23 16.27 0.00
C GLU A 10 15.28 15.06 0.09
N ALA A 11 15.20 14.30 -1.02
CA ALA A 11 14.30 13.17 -1.09
C ALA A 11 14.97 11.87 -0.61
N SER A 12 14.24 11.07 0.18
CA SER A 12 14.65 9.74 0.60
C SER A 12 14.12 8.70 -0.40
N ILE A 13 14.90 8.39 -1.44
CA ILE A 13 14.46 7.52 -2.56
C ILE A 13 15.18 6.17 -2.63
N HIS A 14 16.22 5.96 -1.84
CA HIS A 14 16.99 4.73 -1.82
C HIS A 14 16.84 4.02 -0.47
N MET A 15 16.33 2.81 -0.45
CA MET A 15 16.06 2.06 0.78
C MET A 15 17.29 1.88 1.66
N ASP A 16 18.46 1.54 1.10
CA ASP A 16 19.69 1.37 1.88
C ASP A 16 20.16 2.68 2.52
N LYS A 17 20.01 3.80 1.82
CA LYS A 17 20.33 5.12 2.37
C LYS A 17 19.30 5.54 3.41
N ALA A 18 18.01 5.23 3.17
CA ALA A 18 16.93 5.55 4.09
C ALA A 18 17.11 4.85 5.45
N LEU A 19 17.55 3.60 5.47
CA LEU A 19 17.84 2.85 6.69
C LEU A 19 19.16 3.26 7.37
N GLY A 20 20.01 4.00 6.68
CA GLY A 20 21.31 4.45 7.18
C GLY A 20 21.34 5.93 7.55
N LYS A 21 22.08 6.72 6.76
CA LYS A 21 22.33 8.16 6.99
C LYS A 21 21.58 9.07 5.99
N GLY A 22 20.52 8.58 5.37
CA GLY A 22 19.70 9.37 4.48
C GLY A 22 18.83 10.38 5.24
N PRO A 23 18.21 11.32 4.50
CA PRO A 23 17.29 12.28 5.11
C PRO A 23 16.11 11.53 5.75
N LEU A 24 15.67 12.02 6.89
CA LEU A 24 14.46 11.50 7.54
C LEU A 24 13.22 11.94 6.75
N VAL A 25 12.26 11.04 6.63
CA VAL A 25 10.95 11.34 6.05
C VAL A 25 10.09 12.12 7.04
N HIS A 26 10.24 11.77 8.34
CA HIS A 26 9.56 12.42 9.46
C HIS A 26 10.60 12.67 10.57
N ASP A 27 11.01 13.92 10.72
CA ASP A 27 12.08 14.30 11.68
C ASP A 27 11.71 13.94 13.12
N GLU A 28 10.45 14.07 13.48
CA GLU A 28 9.92 13.79 14.83
C GLU A 28 10.00 12.31 15.22
N ILE A 29 10.10 11.41 14.26
CA ILE A 29 10.23 9.96 14.50
C ILE A 29 11.69 9.57 14.73
N GLY A 30 12.63 10.28 14.11
CA GLY A 30 14.06 10.05 14.25
C GLY A 30 14.61 8.83 13.53
N THR A 31 13.78 8.10 12.78
CA THR A 31 14.20 6.95 11.97
C THR A 31 13.27 6.76 10.78
N ASN A 32 13.81 6.22 9.68
CA ASN A 32 13.01 5.77 8.54
C ASN A 32 12.65 4.27 8.61
N LEU A 33 13.07 3.56 9.63
CA LEU A 33 12.66 2.18 9.87
C LEU A 33 11.26 2.17 10.49
N CYS A 34 10.26 1.68 9.75
CA CYS A 34 8.90 1.55 10.27
C CYS A 34 8.80 0.39 11.27
N TYR A 35 9.31 -0.76 10.89
CA TYR A 35 9.38 -1.97 11.72
C TYR A 35 10.34 -2.98 11.10
N ASP A 36 10.82 -3.88 11.92
CA ASP A 36 11.49 -5.12 11.53
C ASP A 36 10.58 -6.30 11.91
N TRP A 37 10.42 -7.27 11.01
CA TRP A 37 9.46 -8.35 11.18
C TRP A 37 9.99 -9.63 10.55
N GLU A 38 9.86 -10.73 11.27
CA GLU A 38 10.30 -12.04 10.80
C GLU A 38 9.24 -13.13 11.06
N ILE A 39 9.33 -14.21 10.32
CA ILE A 39 8.53 -15.42 10.50
C ILE A 39 9.39 -16.63 10.16
N GLY A 40 9.27 -17.69 10.96
CA GLY A 40 10.03 -18.91 10.86
C GLY A 40 10.98 -19.12 12.03
N ASP A 41 11.83 -20.13 11.93
CA ASP A 41 12.86 -20.45 12.92
C ASP A 41 14.23 -20.30 12.25
N GLU A 42 14.86 -19.13 12.44
CA GLU A 42 16.14 -18.83 11.82
C GLU A 42 17.22 -19.82 12.23
N ALA A 43 17.25 -20.26 13.50
CA ALA A 43 18.28 -21.16 13.99
C ALA A 43 18.17 -22.56 13.38
N GLU A 44 16.95 -23.07 13.21
CA GLU A 44 16.73 -24.35 12.52
C GLU A 44 17.02 -24.25 11.02
N VAL A 45 16.66 -23.16 10.38
CA VAL A 45 16.96 -22.89 8.97
C VAL A 45 18.48 -22.83 8.76
N ASP A 46 19.22 -22.13 9.60
CA ASP A 46 20.69 -22.02 9.49
C ASP A 46 21.40 -23.40 9.70
N LYS A 47 20.89 -24.27 10.55
CA LYS A 47 21.38 -25.67 10.67
C LYS A 47 21.19 -26.44 9.38
N VAL A 48 20.02 -26.29 8.73
CA VAL A 48 19.74 -26.94 7.44
C VAL A 48 20.69 -26.44 6.37
N PHE A 49 20.93 -25.12 6.29
CA PHE A 49 21.89 -24.53 5.36
C PHE A 49 23.32 -25.04 5.58
N ALA A 50 23.75 -25.21 6.83
CA ALA A 50 25.07 -25.72 7.16
C ALA A 50 25.30 -27.18 6.70
N GLY A 51 24.24 -27.99 6.64
CA GLY A 51 24.27 -29.38 6.20
C GLY A 51 23.85 -29.63 4.75
N ALA A 52 23.46 -28.61 4.01
CA ALA A 52 22.95 -28.76 2.65
C ALA A 52 24.05 -29.16 1.65
N ALA A 53 23.70 -30.04 0.72
CA ALA A 53 24.62 -30.42 -0.36
C ALA A 53 24.78 -29.29 -1.40
N HIS A 54 23.71 -28.54 -1.64
CA HIS A 54 23.71 -27.42 -2.57
C HIS A 54 23.00 -26.23 -1.93
N VAL A 55 23.60 -25.04 -2.10
CA VAL A 55 23.00 -23.77 -1.74
C VAL A 55 23.03 -22.87 -2.97
N THR A 56 21.88 -22.30 -3.31
CA THR A 56 21.80 -21.27 -4.34
C THR A 56 21.25 -20.00 -3.74
N GLU A 57 21.70 -18.85 -4.23
CA GLU A 57 21.24 -17.54 -3.74
C GLU A 57 21.05 -16.57 -4.90
N ILE A 58 20.15 -15.61 -4.69
CA ILE A 58 19.82 -14.61 -5.69
C ILE A 58 19.41 -13.30 -5.02
N ASP A 59 19.86 -12.19 -5.61
CA ASP A 59 19.37 -10.86 -5.29
C ASP A 59 18.32 -10.43 -6.32
N ILE A 60 17.17 -9.97 -5.83
CA ILE A 60 16.03 -9.59 -6.67
C ILE A 60 15.65 -8.15 -6.35
N VAL A 61 15.62 -7.32 -7.38
CA VAL A 61 15.05 -5.96 -7.30
C VAL A 61 13.69 -5.97 -7.98
N ASN A 62 12.65 -5.81 -7.20
CA ASN A 62 11.29 -5.61 -7.68
C ASN A 62 10.99 -4.12 -7.63
N ASN A 63 11.29 -3.42 -8.71
CA ASN A 63 11.24 -1.97 -8.76
C ASN A 63 9.85 -1.40 -8.52
N ARG A 64 9.80 -0.19 -7.96
CA ARG A 64 8.56 0.59 -7.80
C ARG A 64 7.90 0.83 -9.15
N LEU A 65 6.56 0.74 -9.16
CA LEU A 65 5.77 1.13 -10.29
C LEU A 65 4.40 1.70 -9.84
N ILE A 66 3.84 2.53 -10.71
CA ILE A 66 2.45 2.95 -10.58
C ILE A 66 1.56 1.98 -11.35
N PRO A 67 0.43 1.53 -10.79
CA PRO A 67 -0.49 0.60 -11.46
C PRO A 67 -1.08 1.10 -12.77
N ASN A 68 -1.27 2.41 -12.90
CA ASN A 68 -1.67 3.09 -14.13
C ASN A 68 -2.92 2.49 -14.81
N ALA A 69 -4.00 2.32 -14.03
CA ALA A 69 -5.28 1.88 -14.58
C ALA A 69 -5.76 2.80 -15.71
N MET A 70 -6.41 2.24 -16.74
CA MET A 70 -6.95 3.02 -17.87
C MET A 70 -7.90 4.11 -17.40
N GLU A 71 -8.76 3.81 -16.43
CA GLU A 71 -9.60 4.77 -15.72
C GLU A 71 -8.83 5.38 -14.55
N PRO A 72 -8.56 6.70 -14.53
CA PRO A 72 -8.06 7.38 -13.35
C PRO A 72 -9.05 7.30 -12.17
N ARG A 73 -8.61 7.69 -10.97
CA ARG A 73 -9.52 7.76 -9.82
C ARG A 73 -10.55 8.86 -10.02
N ALA A 74 -11.76 8.60 -9.56
CA ALA A 74 -12.83 9.58 -9.55
C ALA A 74 -13.75 9.36 -8.34
N ALA A 75 -14.37 10.43 -7.87
CA ALA A 75 -15.31 10.39 -6.76
C ALA A 75 -16.43 11.42 -6.95
N VAL A 76 -17.65 11.07 -6.52
CA VAL A 76 -18.79 11.98 -6.41
C VAL A 76 -19.40 11.83 -5.03
N GLY A 77 -19.39 12.90 -4.26
CA GLY A 77 -20.05 12.97 -2.95
C GLY A 77 -21.41 13.65 -3.06
N GLU A 78 -22.42 13.04 -2.48
CA GLU A 78 -23.79 13.55 -2.39
C GLU A 78 -24.28 13.54 -0.94
N TYR A 79 -25.18 14.43 -0.61
CA TYR A 79 -25.86 14.44 0.67
C TYR A 79 -27.35 14.75 0.46
N ASP A 80 -28.19 13.87 0.98
CA ASP A 80 -29.65 14.02 0.99
C ASP A 80 -30.09 14.56 2.35
N THR A 81 -30.67 15.76 2.33
CA THR A 81 -31.17 16.44 3.54
C THR A 81 -32.48 15.85 4.05
N SER A 82 -33.20 15.07 3.24
CA SER A 82 -34.51 14.54 3.62
C SER A 82 -34.39 13.34 4.57
N ASP A 83 -33.33 12.52 4.43
CA ASP A 83 -33.10 11.35 5.26
C ASP A 83 -31.75 11.40 6.00
N ASP A 84 -31.02 12.53 5.91
CA ASP A 84 -29.71 12.76 6.54
C ASP A 84 -28.70 11.69 6.15
N ARG A 85 -28.54 11.46 4.84
CA ARG A 85 -27.67 10.41 4.30
C ARG A 85 -26.66 10.93 3.29
N TYR A 86 -25.50 10.34 3.36
CA TYR A 86 -24.43 10.54 2.39
C TYR A 86 -24.39 9.41 1.37
N THR A 87 -24.07 9.74 0.13
CA THR A 87 -23.69 8.76 -0.91
C THR A 87 -22.36 9.17 -1.51
N LEU A 88 -21.42 8.23 -1.51
CA LEU A 88 -20.14 8.36 -2.21
C LEU A 88 -20.10 7.36 -3.35
N TYR A 89 -20.03 7.87 -4.58
CA TYR A 89 -19.67 7.07 -5.75
C TYR A 89 -18.17 7.19 -5.96
N THR A 90 -17.47 6.08 -6.06
CA THR A 90 -16.01 6.10 -6.20
C THR A 90 -15.49 4.92 -7.01
N THR A 91 -14.36 5.13 -7.68
CA THR A 91 -13.66 4.08 -8.44
C THR A 91 -12.81 3.24 -7.47
N SER A 92 -13.46 2.40 -6.67
CA SER A 92 -12.82 1.64 -5.59
C SER A 92 -12.88 0.14 -5.80
N GLN A 93 -11.82 -0.56 -5.35
CA GLN A 93 -11.80 -2.02 -5.22
C GLN A 93 -12.39 -2.49 -3.88
N ASN A 94 -12.63 -1.56 -2.94
CA ASN A 94 -12.95 -1.91 -1.56
C ASN A 94 -14.01 -1.00 -0.91
N PRO A 95 -15.24 -0.93 -1.46
CA PRO A 95 -16.27 0.01 -1.01
C PRO A 95 -16.68 -0.20 0.46
N HIS A 96 -16.63 -1.42 0.96
CA HIS A 96 -17.00 -1.71 2.36
C HIS A 96 -16.01 -1.13 3.37
N VAL A 97 -14.71 -1.24 3.07
CA VAL A 97 -13.67 -0.65 3.93
C VAL A 97 -13.71 0.87 3.86
N ILE A 98 -13.91 1.44 2.68
CA ILE A 98 -14.10 2.89 2.54
C ILE A 98 -15.29 3.36 3.37
N ARG A 99 -16.42 2.66 3.34
CA ARG A 99 -17.58 2.99 4.17
C ARG A 99 -17.24 2.99 5.66
N LEU A 100 -16.54 1.96 6.14
CA LEU A 100 -16.10 1.86 7.52
C LEU A 100 -15.19 3.04 7.90
N LEU A 101 -14.14 3.28 7.12
CA LEU A 101 -13.16 4.32 7.40
C LEU A 101 -13.77 5.72 7.35
N MET A 102 -14.55 6.00 6.33
CA MET A 102 -15.25 7.28 6.16
C MET A 102 -16.25 7.53 7.30
N GLY A 103 -17.04 6.52 7.65
CA GLY A 103 -18.02 6.64 8.74
C GLY A 103 -17.34 6.84 10.11
N ALA A 104 -16.41 5.96 10.47
CA ALA A 104 -15.82 5.93 11.80
C ALA A 104 -14.79 7.05 12.03
N PHE A 105 -13.93 7.33 11.06
CA PHE A 105 -12.75 8.17 11.31
C PHE A 105 -12.79 9.52 10.59
N VAL A 106 -13.50 9.65 9.46
CA VAL A 106 -13.53 10.90 8.68
C VAL A 106 -14.75 11.73 9.02
N LEU A 107 -15.95 11.17 8.87
CA LEU A 107 -17.21 11.90 9.08
C LEU A 107 -17.73 11.79 10.51
N SER A 108 -17.26 10.80 11.27
CA SER A 108 -17.76 10.48 12.63
C SER A 108 -19.28 10.28 12.66
N ILE A 109 -19.79 9.51 11.73
CA ILE A 109 -21.20 9.17 11.59
C ILE A 109 -21.42 7.65 11.63
N PRO A 110 -22.61 7.16 12.00
CA PRO A 110 -22.94 5.76 11.87
C PRO A 110 -22.85 5.27 10.41
N GLU A 111 -22.28 4.08 10.18
CA GLU A 111 -22.08 3.53 8.83
C GLU A 111 -23.37 3.46 7.99
N HIS A 112 -24.54 3.28 8.62
CA HIS A 112 -25.82 3.23 7.92
C HIS A 112 -26.23 4.57 7.30
N LYS A 113 -25.59 5.67 7.71
CA LYS A 113 -25.80 7.00 7.09
C LYS A 113 -24.91 7.26 5.88
N LEU A 114 -24.00 6.34 5.57
CA LEU A 114 -23.13 6.44 4.40
C LEU A 114 -23.34 5.24 3.48
N ARG A 115 -23.70 5.51 2.24
CA ARG A 115 -23.70 4.56 1.13
C ARG A 115 -22.45 4.78 0.28
N VAL A 116 -21.65 3.73 0.07
CA VAL A 116 -20.52 3.76 -0.88
C VAL A 116 -20.86 2.87 -2.07
N VAL A 117 -20.75 3.43 -3.25
CA VAL A 117 -21.08 2.77 -4.52
C VAL A 117 -19.82 2.73 -5.38
N ALA A 118 -19.36 1.52 -5.69
CA ALA A 118 -18.35 1.29 -6.71
C ALA A 118 -19.08 0.77 -7.97
N PRO A 119 -19.19 1.58 -9.04
CA PRO A 119 -19.75 1.13 -10.31
C PRO A 119 -18.77 0.20 -11.04
N ASP A 120 -18.96 -0.01 -12.34
CA ASP A 120 -17.98 -0.72 -13.16
C ASP A 120 -16.66 0.06 -13.20
N VAL A 121 -15.65 -0.49 -12.53
CA VAL A 121 -14.35 0.17 -12.34
C VAL A 121 -13.37 -0.24 -13.43
N GLY A 122 -12.80 0.73 -14.12
CA GLY A 122 -11.89 0.56 -15.26
C GLY A 122 -10.44 0.21 -14.89
N GLY A 123 -10.27 -0.75 -13.97
CA GLY A 123 -9.01 -1.23 -13.45
C GLY A 123 -8.63 -0.55 -12.12
N GLY A 124 -7.95 -1.31 -11.26
CA GLY A 124 -7.49 -0.82 -9.96
C GLY A 124 -6.07 -1.28 -9.63
N PHE A 125 -5.77 -2.57 -9.86
CA PHE A 125 -4.45 -3.19 -9.70
C PHE A 125 -3.78 -2.91 -8.36
N GLY A 126 -4.60 -2.76 -7.30
CA GLY A 126 -4.15 -2.45 -5.95
C GLY A 126 -4.18 -0.97 -5.57
N SER A 127 -4.04 -0.03 -6.50
CA SER A 127 -4.04 1.41 -6.17
C SER A 127 -5.41 1.92 -5.71
N LYS A 128 -6.50 1.31 -6.14
CA LYS A 128 -7.87 1.69 -5.76
C LYS A 128 -8.41 0.91 -4.55
N ILE A 129 -7.55 0.20 -3.79
CA ILE A 129 -7.91 -0.45 -2.52
C ILE A 129 -7.99 0.59 -1.40
N TYR A 130 -7.08 1.55 -1.39
CA TYR A 130 -6.89 2.51 -0.31
C TYR A 130 -7.96 3.59 -0.32
N HIS A 131 -8.18 4.18 0.86
CA HIS A 131 -8.97 5.39 1.01
C HIS A 131 -8.09 6.63 0.71
N TYR A 132 -8.62 7.55 -0.08
CA TYR A 132 -7.93 8.75 -0.51
C TYR A 132 -8.61 10.03 0.00
N ALA A 133 -7.82 11.09 0.15
CA ALA A 133 -8.30 12.37 0.65
C ALA A 133 -9.43 12.98 -0.19
N GLU A 134 -9.40 12.77 -1.50
CA GLU A 134 -10.40 13.32 -2.41
C GLU A 134 -11.79 12.72 -2.17
N GLU A 135 -11.88 11.43 -1.81
CA GLU A 135 -13.14 10.78 -1.43
C GLU A 135 -13.73 11.41 -0.16
N ALA A 136 -12.86 11.69 0.82
CA ALA A 136 -13.24 12.37 2.05
C ALA A 136 -13.74 13.80 1.76
N ILE A 137 -12.98 14.55 0.97
CA ILE A 137 -13.26 15.97 0.68
C ILE A 137 -14.59 16.12 -0.06
N VAL A 138 -14.84 15.37 -1.14
CA VAL A 138 -16.08 15.51 -1.91
C VAL A 138 -17.30 15.12 -1.08
N THR A 139 -17.18 14.09 -0.22
CA THR A 139 -18.27 13.65 0.65
C THR A 139 -18.56 14.64 1.77
N TRP A 140 -17.52 15.10 2.46
CA TRP A 140 -17.64 16.07 3.56
C TRP A 140 -18.15 17.44 3.10
N ALA A 141 -17.76 17.88 1.91
CA ALA A 141 -18.12 19.19 1.39
C ALA A 141 -19.53 19.23 0.77
N ALA A 142 -20.08 18.10 0.33
CA ALA A 142 -21.38 18.06 -0.32
C ALA A 142 -22.53 18.74 0.49
N PRO A 143 -22.73 18.47 1.80
CA PRO A 143 -23.74 19.15 2.58
C PRO A 143 -23.44 20.64 2.77
N LYS A 144 -22.18 21.05 2.80
CA LYS A 144 -21.78 22.44 2.99
C LYS A 144 -22.05 23.30 1.75
N VAL A 145 -21.89 22.72 0.59
CA VAL A 145 -22.17 23.35 -0.71
C VAL A 145 -23.65 23.23 -1.08
N GLY A 146 -24.37 22.26 -0.49
CA GLY A 146 -25.76 21.95 -0.82
C GLY A 146 -25.96 21.37 -2.21
N ARG A 147 -24.94 20.72 -2.76
CA ARG A 147 -24.93 20.09 -4.10
C ARG A 147 -23.96 18.92 -4.15
N PRO A 148 -24.17 17.94 -5.06
CA PRO A 148 -23.17 16.95 -5.35
C PRO A 148 -21.84 17.56 -5.79
N ILE A 149 -20.74 17.00 -5.31
CA ILE A 149 -19.38 17.43 -5.67
C ILE A 149 -18.69 16.28 -6.38
N LYS A 150 -18.16 16.55 -7.56
CA LYS A 150 -17.41 15.61 -8.37
C LYS A 150 -15.94 16.02 -8.43
N TRP A 151 -15.06 15.03 -8.29
CA TRP A 151 -13.64 15.12 -8.59
C TRP A 151 -13.24 13.99 -9.55
N THR A 152 -12.32 14.26 -10.44
CA THR A 152 -11.72 13.26 -11.34
C THR A 152 -10.25 13.58 -11.50
N ALA A 153 -9.40 12.60 -11.25
CA ALA A 153 -7.95 12.76 -11.41
C ALA A 153 -7.57 12.93 -12.86
N GLU A 154 -6.61 13.80 -13.13
CA GLU A 154 -5.86 13.76 -14.36
C GLU A 154 -4.78 12.67 -14.31
N ARG A 155 -4.30 12.22 -15.45
CA ARG A 155 -3.28 11.17 -15.51
C ARG A 155 -1.97 11.58 -14.81
N SER A 156 -1.54 12.81 -14.99
CA SER A 156 -0.36 13.37 -14.32
C SER A 156 -0.52 13.42 -12.79
N GLU A 157 -1.73 13.74 -12.32
CA GLU A 157 -2.08 13.73 -10.90
C GLU A 157 -2.02 12.30 -10.33
N SER A 158 -2.54 11.31 -11.06
CA SER A 158 -2.46 9.91 -10.65
C SER A 158 -1.02 9.42 -10.46
N PHE A 159 -0.08 9.85 -11.31
CA PHE A 159 1.33 9.50 -11.16
C PHE A 159 1.97 10.04 -9.86
N ILE A 160 1.44 11.11 -9.32
CA ILE A 160 1.96 11.75 -8.11
C ILE A 160 1.23 11.27 -6.86
N SER A 161 -0.09 11.05 -6.94
CA SER A 161 -0.95 10.88 -5.76
C SER A 161 -1.45 9.45 -5.54
N ASP A 162 -1.46 8.58 -6.56
CA ASP A 162 -1.91 7.20 -6.39
C ASP A 162 -0.88 6.37 -5.62
N ALA A 163 -1.37 5.40 -4.84
CA ALA A 163 -0.51 4.45 -4.16
C ALA A 163 0.27 3.62 -5.18
N HIS A 164 1.59 3.64 -5.06
CA HIS A 164 2.49 2.83 -5.87
C HIS A 164 2.54 1.39 -5.35
N GLY A 165 2.99 0.47 -6.20
CA GLY A 165 3.19 -0.93 -5.85
C GLY A 165 4.65 -1.34 -5.87
N ARG A 166 4.92 -2.53 -5.29
CA ARG A 166 6.21 -3.21 -5.31
C ARG A 166 7.28 -2.45 -4.52
N ASP A 167 8.46 -2.18 -5.10
CA ASP A 167 9.62 -1.51 -4.49
C ASP A 167 10.22 -2.33 -3.33
N HIS A 168 10.63 -3.55 -3.67
CA HIS A 168 11.28 -4.49 -2.77
C HIS A 168 12.68 -4.83 -3.27
N ILE A 169 13.63 -4.94 -2.35
CA ILE A 169 14.95 -5.56 -2.59
C ILE A 169 14.99 -6.80 -1.72
N SER A 170 15.10 -7.97 -2.35
CA SER A 170 15.08 -9.26 -1.66
C SER A 170 16.35 -10.02 -1.94
N HIS A 171 16.93 -10.60 -0.90
CA HIS A 171 17.98 -11.60 -0.98
C HIS A 171 17.39 -12.95 -0.57
N ALA A 172 17.41 -13.92 -1.48
CA ALA A 172 16.83 -15.24 -1.28
C ALA A 172 17.88 -16.33 -1.36
N LYS A 173 17.83 -17.30 -0.47
CA LYS A 173 18.68 -18.50 -0.45
C LYS A 173 17.82 -19.75 -0.41
N MET A 174 18.21 -20.76 -1.17
CA MET A 174 17.58 -22.08 -1.18
C MET A 174 18.62 -23.15 -0.86
N ALA A 175 18.34 -23.95 0.16
CA ALA A 175 19.12 -25.12 0.52
C ALA A 175 18.50 -26.39 -0.12
N MET A 176 19.35 -27.24 -0.69
CA MET A 176 18.92 -28.48 -1.35
C MET A 176 19.80 -29.65 -0.91
N ASP A 177 19.24 -30.86 -0.96
CA ASP A 177 20.01 -32.09 -0.82
C ASP A 177 20.76 -32.46 -2.14
N LYS A 178 21.48 -33.58 -2.12
CA LYS A 178 22.26 -34.09 -3.28
C LYS A 178 21.37 -34.44 -4.50
N ASP A 179 20.10 -34.70 -4.29
CA ASP A 179 19.14 -35.08 -5.32
C ASP A 179 18.28 -33.87 -5.79
N GLY A 180 18.57 -32.68 -5.28
CA GLY A 180 17.89 -31.43 -5.65
C GLY A 180 16.56 -31.22 -4.94
N LYS A 181 16.27 -31.95 -3.85
CA LYS A 181 15.09 -31.71 -3.03
C LYS A 181 15.29 -30.44 -2.20
N PHE A 182 14.32 -29.58 -2.19
CA PHE A 182 14.31 -28.35 -1.39
C PHE A 182 14.21 -28.67 0.10
N LEU A 183 15.10 -28.12 0.90
CA LEU A 183 15.20 -28.36 2.33
C LEU A 183 14.80 -27.12 3.14
N ALA A 184 15.30 -25.94 2.77
CA ALA A 184 15.01 -24.69 3.44
C ALA A 184 15.05 -23.51 2.47
N LEU A 185 14.23 -22.51 2.78
CA LEU A 185 14.20 -21.21 2.10
C LEU A 185 14.45 -20.11 3.14
N LYS A 186 15.42 -19.22 2.90
CA LYS A 186 15.68 -18.03 3.71
C LYS A 186 15.59 -16.79 2.82
N VAL A 187 14.74 -15.84 3.18
CA VAL A 187 14.53 -14.62 2.41
C VAL A 187 14.62 -13.41 3.34
N SER A 188 15.43 -12.44 2.96
CA SER A 188 15.49 -11.12 3.59
C SER A 188 15.00 -10.08 2.59
N THR A 189 14.00 -9.28 2.97
CA THR A 189 13.38 -8.27 2.09
C THR A 189 13.38 -6.91 2.74
N LYS A 190 13.87 -5.91 2.02
CA LYS A 190 13.65 -4.50 2.33
C LYS A 190 12.50 -4.01 1.48
N ALA A 191 11.46 -3.46 2.10
CA ALA A 191 10.28 -2.94 1.42
C ALA A 191 10.13 -1.43 1.64
N ASN A 192 10.03 -0.67 0.58
CA ASN A 192 9.80 0.76 0.66
C ASN A 192 8.31 1.06 0.85
N MET A 193 7.94 1.45 2.05
CA MET A 193 6.56 1.76 2.43
C MET A 193 6.11 3.16 1.99
N GLY A 194 7.02 4.02 1.50
CA GLY A 194 6.75 5.41 1.22
C GLY A 194 6.68 6.27 2.48
N ALA A 195 6.29 7.54 2.31
CA ALA A 195 6.24 8.52 3.40
C ALA A 195 5.10 8.28 4.39
N TYR A 196 4.02 7.64 3.95
CA TYR A 196 2.82 7.42 4.77
C TYR A 196 2.37 5.97 4.65
N LEU A 197 2.11 5.36 5.80
CA LEU A 197 1.49 4.04 5.86
C LEU A 197 0.01 4.18 5.52
N SER A 198 -0.44 3.47 4.50
CA SER A 198 -1.87 3.41 4.17
C SER A 198 -2.56 2.30 4.98
N THR A 199 -3.84 2.09 4.73
CA THR A 199 -4.66 1.11 5.45
C THR A 199 -4.11 -0.33 5.40
N PHE A 200 -3.55 -0.75 4.25
CA PHE A 200 -3.11 -2.13 4.00
C PHE A 200 -1.65 -2.25 3.56
N ALA A 201 -0.95 -1.15 3.31
CA ALA A 201 0.42 -1.24 2.81
C ALA A 201 1.36 -2.04 3.72
N PRO A 202 1.29 -1.95 5.06
CA PRO A 202 2.12 -2.75 5.94
C PRO A 202 1.90 -4.26 5.83
N CYS A 203 0.70 -4.70 5.46
CA CYS A 203 0.35 -6.11 5.36
C CYS A 203 0.95 -6.78 4.12
N VAL A 204 1.14 -6.03 3.05
CA VAL A 204 1.59 -6.56 1.75
C VAL A 204 2.99 -7.16 1.82
N PRO A 205 4.03 -6.46 2.32
CA PRO A 205 5.37 -7.00 2.40
C PRO A 205 5.61 -7.92 3.61
N THR A 206 4.65 -8.05 4.51
CA THR A 206 4.75 -8.89 5.70
C THR A 206 3.95 -10.18 5.54
N TYR A 207 2.91 -10.37 6.32
CA TYR A 207 2.23 -11.67 6.38
C TYR A 207 1.58 -12.09 5.06
N LEU A 208 1.13 -11.16 4.21
CA LEU A 208 0.56 -11.52 2.90
C LEU A 208 1.62 -12.03 1.91
N TYR A 209 2.85 -11.58 2.04
CA TYR A 209 3.96 -12.01 1.21
C TYR A 209 4.69 -13.22 1.82
N ALA A 210 5.14 -13.11 3.06
CA ALA A 210 6.05 -14.09 3.66
C ALA A 210 5.38 -15.45 3.91
N THR A 211 4.09 -15.49 4.27
CA THR A 211 3.36 -16.75 4.46
C THR A 211 3.14 -17.56 3.19
N LEU A 212 3.37 -16.94 2.01
CA LEU A 212 3.18 -17.59 0.70
C LEU A 212 4.50 -17.90 -0.01
N LEU A 213 5.65 -17.54 0.57
CA LEU A 213 6.96 -17.69 -0.09
C LEU A 213 7.32 -19.13 -0.45
N ALA A 214 6.99 -20.09 0.40
CA ALA A 214 7.25 -21.50 0.12
C ALA A 214 6.34 -22.06 -0.99
N GLY A 215 5.23 -21.39 -1.32
CA GLY A 215 4.27 -21.85 -2.32
C GLY A 215 3.71 -23.23 -1.98
N VAL A 216 3.85 -24.14 -2.93
CA VAL A 216 3.41 -25.55 -2.79
C VAL A 216 4.50 -26.46 -2.25
N TYR A 217 5.69 -25.96 -2.02
CA TYR A 217 6.84 -26.75 -1.59
C TYR A 217 6.88 -26.88 -0.06
N THR A 218 7.34 -28.05 0.39
CA THR A 218 7.64 -28.31 1.80
C THR A 218 9.12 -28.01 2.05
N THR A 219 9.36 -27.02 2.84
CA THR A 219 10.72 -26.60 3.22
C THR A 219 10.82 -26.50 4.73
#